data_8e05563f4e4b8d49cdaae7216c81e4c9
#
_entry.id   8e05563f4e4b8d49cdaae7216c81e4c9
#
_cell.length_a   1.000
_cell.length_b   1.000
_cell.length_c   1.000
_cell.angle_alpha   90.00
_cell.angle_beta   90.00
_cell.angle_gamma   90.00
#
_symmetry.space_group_name_H-M   'P 1'
#
loop_
_entity.id
_entity.type
_entity.pdbx_description
1 polymer ?
#
loop_
_entity_poly.entity_id
_entity_poly.type
_entity_poly.pdbx_seq_one_letter_code
_entity_poly.pdbx_strand_id
1 'polypeptide(L)'
;MRKLFIYCLLLVFSLNCYSQSKEECLSNLSIFAEYAKVKNYEAAYEPWLKVKGECPDINSAIYVYGERILKFYINNSQGNDKDKYEEDLLDLYDEWLKYFSKTKSGKQQIGTILAIKAQSMLDYKLGDDEDIYDVYDEAFNKDPGSFTSPKGLYNYFKIYFNLYKAENPSVSLESLFEKYEEVTEKFELVMGSYTSKLDLLLKKEENDDPLSNKEVKNKRIYEVNMIACSTYLNNLNAIIAKESTCENLIPLYRKNFDKFKSNAVWLNRAASRMDSKDCSDDQLFVELVEALHELNPSANSAYYLGLLNDKKGDSKTAIQYYNESIELETDNLKKAKTLYKIALKFKKSRQYSKSRSYAYKALKFQPSAGRAYLLIANLYAASANNCGNTQFEKRAVYWLAAKEARKAASVDASVRRTAARTAVSYEGRAPSK
;
A
#
# COMPACT_ATOMS: atom_id res chain seq x y z
N MET A 1 15.88 14.45 66.71
CA MET A 1 16.19 15.50 65.71
C MET A 1 17.38 15.16 64.81
N ARG A 2 18.50 14.64 65.33
CA ARG A 2 19.68 14.31 64.48
C ARG A 2 19.48 13.25 63.41
N LYS A 3 18.63 12.23 63.64
CA LYS A 3 18.33 11.18 62.62
C LYS A 3 17.40 11.68 61.50
N LEU A 4 16.52 12.64 61.79
CA LEU A 4 15.62 13.23 60.79
C LEU A 4 16.40 14.14 59.80
N PHE A 5 17.43 14.84 60.32
CA PHE A 5 18.28 15.69 59.48
C PHE A 5 19.13 14.90 58.47
N ILE A 6 19.59 13.69 58.85
CA ILE A 6 20.38 12.83 57.97
C ILE A 6 19.49 12.25 56.85
N TYR A 7 18.22 11.90 57.14
CA TYR A 7 17.28 11.43 56.12
C TYR A 7 16.90 12.54 55.10
N CYS A 8 16.71 13.76 55.58
CA CYS A 8 16.46 14.91 54.68
C CYS A 8 17.69 15.25 53.81
N LEU A 9 18.92 15.13 54.35
CA LEU A 9 20.14 15.40 53.57
C LEU A 9 20.38 14.34 52.49
N LEU A 10 20.08 13.06 52.81
CA LEU A 10 20.16 11.96 51.83
C LEU A 10 19.11 12.08 50.70
N LEU A 11 17.89 12.55 51.03
CA LEU A 11 16.83 12.80 50.08
C LEU A 11 17.16 13.99 49.14
N VAL A 12 17.75 15.06 49.67
CA VAL A 12 18.16 16.22 48.87
C VAL A 12 19.35 15.88 47.97
N PHE A 13 20.28 15.03 48.41
CA PHE A 13 21.40 14.56 47.60
C PHE A 13 20.94 13.66 46.44
N SER A 14 19.98 12.75 46.71
CA SER A 14 19.43 11.87 45.68
C SER A 14 18.60 12.65 44.62
N LEU A 15 17.88 13.69 45.02
CA LEU A 15 17.15 14.57 44.09
C LEU A 15 18.09 15.42 43.23
N ASN A 16 19.22 15.90 43.75
CA ASN A 16 20.20 16.65 42.97
C ASN A 16 20.95 15.76 41.96
N CYS A 17 21.34 14.52 42.33
CA CYS A 17 21.95 13.58 41.40
C CYS A 17 21.00 13.20 40.24
N TYR A 18 19.70 12.99 40.53
CA TYR A 18 18.71 12.66 39.50
C TYR A 18 18.43 13.84 38.56
N SER A 19 18.42 15.08 39.08
CA SER A 19 18.26 16.29 38.24
C SER A 19 19.46 16.52 37.33
N GLN A 20 20.68 16.33 37.84
CA GLN A 20 21.92 16.53 37.09
C GLN A 20 22.10 15.49 35.96
N SER A 21 21.74 14.23 36.21
CA SER A 21 21.77 13.19 35.17
C SER A 21 20.78 13.46 34.06
N LYS A 22 19.59 13.98 34.36
CA LYS A 22 18.56 14.31 33.35
C LYS A 22 18.97 15.50 32.47
N GLU A 23 19.62 16.52 33.04
CA GLU A 23 20.13 17.65 32.27
C GLU A 23 21.28 17.23 31.34
N GLU A 24 22.16 16.34 31.79
CA GLU A 24 23.22 15.75 30.98
C GLU A 24 22.67 14.92 29.83
N CYS A 25 21.63 14.10 30.08
CA CYS A 25 20.93 13.34 29.04
C CYS A 25 20.30 14.27 27.98
N LEU A 26 19.63 15.35 28.37
CA LEU A 26 19.02 16.31 27.44
C LEU A 26 20.07 17.06 26.64
N SER A 27 21.22 17.40 27.25
CA SER A 27 22.34 18.03 26.56
C SER A 27 22.92 17.10 25.49
N ASN A 28 23.27 15.87 25.85
CA ASN A 28 23.81 14.88 24.92
C ASN A 28 22.79 14.50 23.84
N LEU A 29 21.47 14.43 24.16
CA LEU A 29 20.39 14.25 23.18
C LEU A 29 20.39 15.35 22.13
N SER A 30 20.53 16.62 22.54
CA SER A 30 20.60 17.74 21.62
C SER A 30 21.85 17.66 20.73
N ILE A 31 23.01 17.38 21.33
CA ILE A 31 24.30 17.29 20.64
C ILE A 31 24.28 16.21 19.55
N PHE A 32 23.95 14.96 19.91
CA PHE A 32 23.96 13.91 18.90
C PHE A 32 22.87 14.10 17.82
N ALA A 33 21.71 14.65 18.20
CA ALA A 33 20.64 14.90 17.25
C ALA A 33 21.02 15.94 16.21
N GLU A 34 21.73 17.02 16.60
CA GLU A 34 22.23 18.04 15.67
C GLU A 34 23.29 17.43 14.73
N TYR A 35 24.26 16.68 15.23
CA TYR A 35 25.24 15.99 14.39
C TYR A 35 24.58 14.99 13.44
N ALA A 36 23.63 14.18 13.92
CA ALA A 36 22.95 13.18 13.09
C ALA A 36 22.07 13.80 12.01
N LYS A 37 21.45 14.97 12.25
CA LYS A 37 20.68 15.73 11.24
C LYS A 37 21.54 16.15 10.05
N VAL A 38 22.78 16.56 10.31
CA VAL A 38 23.74 16.95 9.27
C VAL A 38 24.58 15.77 8.76
N LYS A 39 24.25 14.55 9.17
CA LYS A 39 24.92 13.28 8.80
C LYS A 39 26.36 13.17 9.27
N ASN A 40 26.75 13.92 10.28
CA ASN A 40 28.05 13.76 10.95
C ASN A 40 27.91 12.67 12.03
N TYR A 41 27.85 11.42 11.59
CA TYR A 41 27.57 10.28 12.46
C TYR A 41 28.73 9.94 13.40
N GLU A 42 29.97 10.26 13.01
CA GLU A 42 31.14 10.07 13.85
C GLU A 42 31.07 10.95 15.11
N ALA A 43 30.77 12.24 14.95
CA ALA A 43 30.60 13.15 16.09
C ALA A 43 29.32 12.87 16.90
N ALA A 44 28.32 12.22 16.29
CA ALA A 44 27.08 11.85 16.95
C ALA A 44 27.22 10.60 17.86
N TYR A 45 28.17 9.71 17.60
CA TYR A 45 28.23 8.37 18.17
C TYR A 45 28.39 8.37 19.70
N GLU A 46 29.43 9.01 20.21
CA GLU A 46 29.72 9.03 21.66
C GLU A 46 28.60 9.70 22.48
N PRO A 47 28.08 10.90 22.12
CA PRO A 47 26.95 11.48 22.84
C PRO A 47 25.68 10.61 22.74
N TRP A 48 25.47 9.91 21.63
CA TRP A 48 24.36 8.99 21.44
C TRP A 48 24.47 7.77 22.37
N LEU A 49 25.64 7.13 22.45
CA LEU A 49 25.89 6.00 23.35
C LEU A 49 25.59 6.35 24.82
N LYS A 50 26.02 7.52 25.28
CA LYS A 50 25.75 7.99 26.64
C LYS A 50 24.25 8.07 26.90
N VAL A 51 23.48 8.74 26.02
CA VAL A 51 22.02 8.88 26.20
C VAL A 51 21.32 7.52 26.12
N LYS A 52 21.73 6.65 25.17
CA LYS A 52 21.17 5.30 25.04
C LYS A 52 21.38 4.48 26.32
N GLY A 53 22.58 4.56 26.92
CA GLY A 53 22.92 3.81 28.12
C GLY A 53 22.28 4.34 29.41
N GLU A 54 22.24 5.67 29.58
CA GLU A 54 21.82 6.29 30.83
C GLU A 54 20.32 6.65 30.86
N CYS A 55 19.72 7.00 29.71
CA CYS A 55 18.37 7.54 29.62
C CYS A 55 17.60 6.99 28.39
N PRO A 56 17.47 5.67 28.23
CA PRO A 56 16.94 5.04 27.01
C PRO A 56 15.46 5.40 26.72
N ASP A 57 14.71 5.87 27.69
CA ASP A 57 13.29 6.21 27.60
C ASP A 57 13.01 7.71 27.44
N ILE A 58 14.05 8.55 27.41
CA ILE A 58 13.87 10.01 27.39
C ILE A 58 13.28 10.53 26.07
N ASN A 59 13.69 9.96 24.94
CA ASN A 59 13.21 10.38 23.62
C ASN A 59 13.44 9.31 22.56
N SER A 60 12.43 9.05 21.70
CA SER A 60 12.53 8.10 20.59
C SER A 60 13.58 8.50 19.52
N ALA A 61 14.08 9.72 19.53
CA ALA A 61 15.18 10.16 18.66
C ALA A 61 16.46 9.34 18.86
N ILE A 62 16.67 8.76 20.06
CA ILE A 62 17.77 7.82 20.36
C ILE A 62 17.78 6.67 19.36
N TYR A 63 16.61 6.10 19.09
CA TYR A 63 16.44 4.95 18.20
C TYR A 63 16.43 5.34 16.73
N VAL A 64 15.72 6.43 16.38
CA VAL A 64 15.64 6.94 15.00
C VAL A 64 16.99 7.38 14.45
N TYR A 65 17.80 8.06 15.24
CA TYR A 65 19.14 8.45 14.83
C TYR A 65 20.17 7.37 15.08
N GLY A 66 20.00 6.56 16.15
CA GLY A 66 20.84 5.39 16.44
C GLY A 66 20.87 4.40 15.26
N GLU A 67 19.73 4.11 14.66
CA GLU A 67 19.65 3.32 13.43
C GLU A 67 20.56 3.87 12.31
N ARG A 68 20.54 5.19 12.09
CA ARG A 68 21.35 5.82 11.04
C ARG A 68 22.82 5.81 11.37
N ILE A 69 23.16 6.03 12.64
CA ILE A 69 24.52 5.99 13.15
C ILE A 69 25.10 4.58 12.98
N LEU A 70 24.40 3.56 13.46
CA LEU A 70 24.86 2.17 13.36
C LEU A 70 24.96 1.71 11.89
N LYS A 71 24.00 2.05 11.04
CA LYS A 71 24.07 1.77 9.60
C LYS A 71 25.26 2.44 8.92
N PHE A 72 25.64 3.63 9.35
CA PHE A 72 26.86 4.28 8.88
C PHE A 72 28.10 3.47 9.28
N TYR A 73 28.21 3.02 10.54
CA TYR A 73 29.35 2.23 10.99
C TYR A 73 29.40 0.85 10.34
N ILE A 74 28.28 0.15 10.19
CA ILE A 74 28.22 -1.13 9.46
C ILE A 74 28.76 -0.98 8.03
N ASN A 75 28.39 0.11 7.34
CA ASN A 75 28.83 0.34 5.96
C ASN A 75 30.31 0.76 5.84
N ASN A 76 30.94 1.23 6.92
CA ASN A 76 32.32 1.71 6.92
C ASN A 76 33.29 0.84 7.76
N SER A 77 32.81 -0.27 8.31
CA SER A 77 33.62 -1.23 9.09
C SER A 77 33.71 -2.59 8.39
N GLN A 78 34.67 -3.41 8.84
CA GLN A 78 34.89 -4.78 8.36
C GLN A 78 35.19 -5.72 9.52
N GLY A 79 35.00 -7.03 9.32
CA GLY A 79 35.30 -8.06 10.31
C GLY A 79 34.54 -7.85 11.63
N ASN A 80 35.16 -8.15 12.75
CA ASN A 80 34.52 -8.14 14.06
C ASN A 80 33.87 -6.80 14.45
N ASP A 81 34.39 -5.67 13.99
CA ASP A 81 33.79 -4.36 14.28
C ASP A 81 32.44 -4.23 13.55
N LYS A 82 32.37 -4.70 12.30
CA LYS A 82 31.13 -4.72 11.55
C LYS A 82 30.11 -5.65 12.22
N ASP A 83 30.50 -6.86 12.58
CA ASP A 83 29.64 -7.85 13.22
C ASP A 83 29.05 -7.28 14.53
N LYS A 84 29.85 -6.55 15.33
CA LYS A 84 29.39 -5.87 16.54
C LYS A 84 28.33 -4.82 16.23
N TYR A 85 28.54 -3.96 15.23
CA TYR A 85 27.52 -2.93 14.89
C TYR A 85 26.25 -3.53 14.30
N GLU A 86 26.34 -4.69 13.65
CA GLU A 86 25.17 -5.45 13.19
C GLU A 86 24.36 -6.00 14.36
N GLU A 87 25.01 -6.56 15.38
CA GLU A 87 24.38 -6.99 16.63
C GLU A 87 23.75 -5.81 17.40
N ASP A 88 24.54 -4.72 17.59
CA ASP A 88 24.06 -3.48 18.23
C ASP A 88 22.81 -2.90 17.50
N LEU A 89 22.70 -3.08 16.18
CA LEU A 89 21.54 -2.64 15.41
C LEU A 89 20.29 -3.47 15.69
N LEU A 90 20.43 -4.78 15.85
CA LEU A 90 19.30 -5.64 16.21
C LEU A 90 18.82 -5.36 17.63
N ASP A 91 19.73 -5.22 18.57
CA ASP A 91 19.46 -4.85 19.96
C ASP A 91 18.78 -3.48 20.08
N LEU A 92 19.20 -2.53 19.23
CA LEU A 92 18.58 -1.20 19.17
C LEU A 92 17.08 -1.27 18.85
N TYR A 93 16.66 -2.15 17.93
CA TYR A 93 15.25 -2.31 17.60
C TYR A 93 14.45 -2.95 18.73
N ASP A 94 15.04 -3.91 19.46
CA ASP A 94 14.40 -4.57 20.59
C ASP A 94 14.23 -3.58 21.77
N GLU A 95 15.24 -2.74 22.03
CA GLU A 95 15.11 -1.64 22.98
C GLU A 95 14.09 -0.58 22.52
N TRP A 96 14.04 -0.28 21.21
CA TRP A 96 13.03 0.64 20.67
C TRP A 96 11.62 0.14 20.93
N LEU A 97 11.35 -1.13 20.70
CA LEU A 97 10.06 -1.78 21.03
C LEU A 97 9.74 -1.70 22.52
N LYS A 98 10.73 -1.93 23.37
CA LYS A 98 10.58 -1.89 24.82
C LYS A 98 10.16 -0.51 25.33
N TYR A 99 10.82 0.55 24.88
CA TYR A 99 10.62 1.89 25.42
C TYR A 99 9.61 2.73 24.64
N PHE A 100 9.44 2.48 23.35
CA PHE A 100 8.62 3.30 22.46
C PHE A 100 7.74 2.46 21.53
N SER A 101 7.06 1.44 22.03
CA SER A 101 6.05 0.69 21.27
C SER A 101 4.85 1.56 20.85
N LYS A 102 4.67 2.73 21.49
CA LYS A 102 3.66 3.74 21.18
C LYS A 102 4.27 5.10 20.94
N THR A 103 3.65 5.88 20.06
CA THR A 103 3.98 7.30 19.87
C THR A 103 3.55 8.12 21.09
N LYS A 104 4.01 9.38 21.17
CA LYS A 104 3.56 10.34 22.20
C LYS A 104 2.03 10.57 22.21
N SER A 105 1.37 10.37 21.08
CA SER A 105 -0.10 10.45 20.95
C SER A 105 -0.82 9.13 21.29
N GLY A 106 -0.11 8.12 21.77
CA GLY A 106 -0.65 6.80 22.14
C GLY A 106 -0.87 5.83 20.97
N LYS A 107 -0.54 6.22 19.72
CA LYS A 107 -0.69 5.36 18.56
C LYS A 107 0.37 4.25 18.59
N GLN A 108 -0.03 3.00 18.37
CA GLN A 108 0.88 1.85 18.22
C GLN A 108 1.85 2.06 17.06
N GLN A 109 3.09 1.56 17.20
CA GLN A 109 4.11 1.55 16.17
C GLN A 109 4.97 0.28 16.16
N ILE A 110 4.49 -0.79 16.79
CA ILE A 110 5.16 -2.09 16.84
C ILE A 110 5.42 -2.62 15.43
N GLY A 111 4.38 -2.63 14.58
CA GLY A 111 4.49 -3.09 13.20
C GLY A 111 5.46 -2.25 12.37
N THR A 112 5.56 -0.93 12.63
CA THR A 112 6.55 -0.07 11.99
C THR A 112 7.98 -0.45 12.38
N ILE A 113 8.24 -0.62 13.69
CA ILE A 113 9.59 -0.90 14.20
C ILE A 113 10.05 -2.29 13.74
N LEU A 114 9.21 -3.31 13.88
CA LEU A 114 9.52 -4.67 13.40
C LEU A 114 9.75 -4.72 11.88
N ALA A 115 8.95 -3.99 11.09
CA ALA A 115 9.17 -3.93 9.66
C ALA A 115 10.50 -3.24 9.28
N ILE A 116 10.96 -2.26 10.05
CA ILE A 116 12.27 -1.64 9.87
C ILE A 116 13.39 -2.61 10.30
N LYS A 117 13.20 -3.36 11.40
CA LYS A 117 14.12 -4.44 11.83
C LYS A 117 14.28 -5.47 10.73
N ALA A 118 13.19 -6.06 10.24
CA ALA A 118 13.20 -7.06 9.17
C ALA A 118 13.83 -6.52 7.87
N GLN A 119 13.56 -5.24 7.52
CA GLN A 119 14.18 -4.60 6.36
C GLN A 119 15.70 -4.47 6.54
N SER A 120 16.17 -4.17 7.74
CA SER A 120 17.61 -4.06 8.04
C SER A 120 18.28 -5.44 8.04
N MET A 121 17.61 -6.47 8.56
CA MET A 121 18.07 -7.85 8.45
C MET A 121 18.26 -8.26 6.98
N LEU A 122 17.29 -7.91 6.12
CA LEU A 122 17.37 -8.18 4.69
C LEU A 122 18.51 -7.40 4.00
N ASP A 123 18.63 -6.10 4.31
CA ASP A 123 19.61 -5.21 3.66
C ASP A 123 21.06 -5.60 4.03
N TYR A 124 21.30 -6.11 5.24
CA TYR A 124 22.62 -6.50 5.76
C TYR A 124 22.84 -8.01 5.83
N LYS A 125 21.84 -8.83 5.45
CA LYS A 125 21.87 -10.30 5.49
C LYS A 125 22.08 -10.86 6.90
N LEU A 126 21.33 -10.33 7.85
CA LEU A 126 21.36 -10.74 9.26
C LEU A 126 20.29 -11.81 9.52
N GLY A 127 20.64 -13.06 9.30
CA GLY A 127 19.74 -14.21 9.35
C GLY A 127 19.37 -14.73 7.95
N ASP A 128 18.70 -15.86 7.90
CA ASP A 128 18.19 -16.46 6.66
C ASP A 128 16.78 -15.91 6.28
N ASP A 129 16.21 -16.43 5.18
CA ASP A 129 14.90 -15.99 4.70
C ASP A 129 13.78 -16.33 5.71
N GLU A 130 13.92 -17.41 6.50
CA GLU A 130 12.94 -17.80 7.52
C GLU A 130 12.98 -16.85 8.72
N ASP A 131 14.15 -16.54 9.25
CA ASP A 131 14.35 -15.56 10.32
C ASP A 131 13.77 -14.19 9.96
N ILE A 132 14.05 -13.72 8.73
CA ILE A 132 13.58 -12.41 8.27
C ILE A 132 12.06 -12.42 8.03
N TYR A 133 11.53 -13.53 7.50
CA TYR A 133 10.10 -13.71 7.32
C TYR A 133 9.37 -13.63 8.67
N ASP A 134 9.86 -14.30 9.69
CA ASP A 134 9.25 -14.33 11.01
C ASP A 134 9.12 -12.94 11.63
N VAL A 135 10.14 -12.08 11.50
CA VAL A 135 10.07 -10.69 11.97
C VAL A 135 9.04 -9.86 11.19
N TYR A 136 8.94 -10.04 9.86
CA TYR A 136 7.89 -9.39 9.08
C TYR A 136 6.49 -9.92 9.43
N ASP A 137 6.35 -11.22 9.66
CA ASP A 137 5.08 -11.86 10.02
C ASP A 137 4.62 -11.40 11.40
N GLU A 138 5.55 -11.27 12.35
CA GLU A 138 5.30 -10.67 13.66
C GLU A 138 4.79 -9.22 13.53
N ALA A 139 5.43 -8.40 12.67
CA ALA A 139 5.01 -7.03 12.39
C ALA A 139 3.58 -6.97 11.84
N PHE A 140 3.27 -7.87 10.91
CA PHE A 140 1.98 -7.93 10.23
C PHE A 140 0.87 -8.40 11.15
N ASN A 141 1.13 -9.38 12.05
CA ASN A 141 0.13 -9.95 12.93
C ASN A 141 -0.07 -9.14 14.22
N LYS A 142 1.01 -8.61 14.85
CA LYS A 142 0.91 -7.86 16.11
C LYS A 142 0.36 -6.45 15.94
N ASP A 143 0.72 -5.75 14.88
CA ASP A 143 0.28 -4.37 14.65
C ASP A 143 0.19 -4.06 13.14
N PRO A 144 -0.78 -4.68 12.44
CA PRO A 144 -0.99 -4.42 11.02
C PRO A 144 -1.31 -2.95 10.75
N GLY A 145 -1.87 -2.22 11.73
CA GLY A 145 -2.21 -0.81 11.61
C GLY A 145 -1.02 0.09 11.32
N SER A 146 0.13 -0.17 11.91
CA SER A 146 1.34 0.61 11.72
C SER A 146 2.31 0.03 10.67
N PHE A 147 2.16 -1.24 10.27
CA PHE A 147 2.96 -1.81 9.16
C PHE A 147 2.41 -1.33 7.81
N THR A 148 2.86 -0.17 7.36
CA THR A 148 2.34 0.52 6.15
C THR A 148 3.41 0.81 5.09
N SER A 149 4.65 0.35 5.29
CA SER A 149 5.75 0.52 4.34
C SER A 149 5.51 -0.27 3.05
N PRO A 150 5.38 0.37 1.87
CA PRO A 150 5.18 -0.36 0.61
C PRO A 150 6.34 -1.31 0.28
N LYS A 151 7.58 -0.88 0.54
CA LYS A 151 8.78 -1.74 0.35
C LYS A 151 8.75 -2.92 1.32
N GLY A 152 8.40 -2.68 2.60
CA GLY A 152 8.31 -3.73 3.61
C GLY A 152 7.25 -4.78 3.27
N LEU A 153 6.05 -4.36 2.89
CA LEU A 153 4.97 -5.27 2.46
C LEU A 153 5.36 -6.12 1.24
N TYR A 154 6.03 -5.51 0.26
CA TYR A 154 6.55 -6.24 -0.88
C TYR A 154 7.61 -7.26 -0.48
N ASN A 155 8.59 -6.88 0.36
CA ASN A 155 9.66 -7.78 0.80
C ASN A 155 9.12 -8.92 1.67
N TYR A 156 8.14 -8.65 2.52
CA TYR A 156 7.45 -9.67 3.30
C TYR A 156 6.88 -10.78 2.41
N PHE A 157 6.15 -10.43 1.35
CA PHE A 157 5.66 -11.41 0.40
C PHE A 157 6.79 -12.05 -0.42
N LYS A 158 7.77 -11.26 -0.87
CA LYS A 158 8.88 -11.76 -1.69
C LYS A 158 9.70 -12.84 -0.98
N ILE A 159 9.97 -12.65 0.31
CA ILE A 159 10.68 -13.66 1.12
C ILE A 159 9.83 -14.93 1.24
N TYR A 160 8.54 -14.81 1.50
CA TYR A 160 7.64 -15.97 1.53
C TYR A 160 7.59 -16.71 0.18
N PHE A 161 7.61 -15.97 -0.91
CA PHE A 161 7.74 -16.55 -2.26
C PHE A 161 9.10 -17.25 -2.48
N ASN A 162 10.19 -16.70 -1.95
CA ASN A 162 11.50 -17.35 -2.01
C ASN A 162 11.49 -18.68 -1.23
N LEU A 163 10.90 -18.72 -0.04
CA LEU A 163 10.72 -19.96 0.74
C LEU A 163 9.92 -21.01 -0.05
N TYR A 164 8.83 -20.59 -0.73
CA TYR A 164 8.09 -21.46 -1.64
C TYR A 164 8.95 -22.02 -2.78
N LYS A 165 9.76 -21.17 -3.42
CA LYS A 165 10.67 -21.58 -4.52
C LYS A 165 11.83 -22.47 -4.04
N ALA A 166 12.21 -22.34 -2.79
CA ALA A 166 13.19 -23.22 -2.13
C ALA A 166 12.57 -24.53 -1.62
N GLU A 167 11.29 -24.79 -1.94
CA GLU A 167 10.55 -25.99 -1.53
C GLU A 167 10.51 -26.18 0.00
N ASN A 168 10.45 -25.05 0.75
CA ASN A 168 10.32 -25.12 2.20
C ASN A 168 9.01 -25.85 2.57
N PRO A 169 9.07 -26.91 3.41
CA PRO A 169 7.92 -27.76 3.74
C PRO A 169 6.74 -26.99 4.37
N SER A 170 7.00 -25.84 4.98
CA SER A 170 5.98 -25.01 5.61
C SER A 170 5.20 -24.14 4.61
N VAL A 171 5.63 -24.06 3.33
CA VAL A 171 5.05 -23.16 2.34
C VAL A 171 4.49 -23.92 1.16
N SER A 172 3.16 -24.07 1.14
CA SER A 172 2.42 -24.66 0.02
C SER A 172 1.98 -23.59 -1.00
N LEU A 173 1.56 -24.03 -2.21
CA LEU A 173 0.95 -23.14 -3.19
C LEU A 173 -0.32 -22.46 -2.64
N GLU A 174 -1.11 -23.18 -1.82
CA GLU A 174 -2.30 -22.65 -1.17
C GLU A 174 -1.96 -21.50 -0.19
N SER A 175 -1.03 -21.75 0.74
CA SER A 175 -0.59 -20.72 1.70
C SER A 175 0.11 -19.54 1.02
N LEU A 176 0.79 -19.78 -0.11
CA LEU A 176 1.35 -18.71 -0.92
C LEU A 176 0.27 -17.76 -1.48
N PHE A 177 -0.84 -18.32 -1.96
CA PHE A 177 -1.96 -17.50 -2.44
C PHE A 177 -2.68 -16.78 -1.31
N GLU A 178 -2.84 -17.42 -0.15
CA GLU A 178 -3.41 -16.75 1.03
C GLU A 178 -2.55 -15.56 1.46
N LYS A 179 -1.24 -15.74 1.55
CA LYS A 179 -0.30 -14.66 1.88
C LYS A 179 -0.31 -13.53 0.84
N TYR A 180 -0.40 -13.87 -0.43
CA TYR A 180 -0.55 -12.88 -1.50
C TYR A 180 -1.82 -12.02 -1.31
N GLU A 181 -2.97 -12.63 -0.98
CA GLU A 181 -4.21 -11.89 -0.77
C GLU A 181 -4.12 -10.98 0.46
N GLU A 182 -3.60 -11.49 1.57
CA GLU A 182 -3.42 -10.71 2.80
C GLU A 182 -2.57 -9.45 2.54
N VAL A 183 -1.44 -9.61 1.86
CA VAL A 183 -0.54 -8.50 1.55
C VAL A 183 -1.16 -7.54 0.53
N THR A 184 -1.89 -8.05 -0.46
CA THR A 184 -2.60 -7.22 -1.46
C THR A 184 -3.72 -6.41 -0.80
N GLU A 185 -4.54 -7.02 0.06
CA GLU A 185 -5.57 -6.32 0.84
C GLU A 185 -4.95 -5.23 1.71
N LYS A 186 -3.78 -5.49 2.31
CA LYS A 186 -3.07 -4.48 3.08
C LYS A 186 -2.58 -3.32 2.22
N PHE A 187 -2.07 -3.57 1.01
CA PHE A 187 -1.75 -2.51 0.05
C PHE A 187 -2.99 -1.67 -0.28
N GLU A 188 -4.14 -2.30 -0.51
CA GLU A 188 -5.40 -1.60 -0.79
C GLU A 188 -5.84 -0.67 0.35
N LEU A 189 -5.71 -1.13 1.61
CA LEU A 189 -6.01 -0.31 2.80
C LEU A 189 -5.07 0.90 2.90
N VAL A 190 -3.77 0.70 2.70
CA VAL A 190 -2.77 1.77 2.74
C VAL A 190 -3.03 2.79 1.63
N MET A 191 -3.26 2.32 0.40
CA MET A 191 -3.59 3.17 -0.75
C MET A 191 -4.90 3.93 -0.53
N GLY A 192 -5.92 3.26 0.00
CA GLY A 192 -7.21 3.86 0.32
C GLY A 192 -7.08 5.04 1.29
N SER A 193 -6.24 4.89 2.32
CA SER A 193 -5.94 5.98 3.26
C SER A 193 -5.30 7.21 2.58
N TYR A 194 -4.36 7.01 1.66
CA TYR A 194 -3.74 8.11 0.92
C TYR A 194 -4.71 8.73 -0.09
N THR A 195 -5.48 7.90 -0.80
CA THR A 195 -6.48 8.36 -1.77
C THR A 195 -7.51 9.27 -1.12
N SER A 196 -8.10 8.87 0.01
CA SER A 196 -9.08 9.69 0.72
C SER A 196 -8.52 11.07 1.12
N LYS A 197 -7.26 11.11 1.55
CA LYS A 197 -6.58 12.37 1.90
C LYS A 197 -6.31 13.24 0.66
N LEU A 198 -5.92 12.63 -0.47
CA LEU A 198 -5.71 13.34 -1.72
C LEU A 198 -7.02 13.90 -2.28
N ASP A 199 -8.10 13.13 -2.26
CA ASP A 199 -9.42 13.57 -2.74
C ASP A 199 -9.93 14.80 -1.96
N LEU A 200 -9.67 14.87 -0.65
CA LEU A 200 -9.99 16.06 0.15
C LEU A 200 -9.22 17.30 -0.31
N LEU A 201 -7.94 17.16 -0.61
CA LEU A 201 -7.09 18.26 -1.07
C LEU A 201 -7.46 18.69 -2.51
N LEU A 202 -7.76 17.72 -3.38
CA LEU A 202 -8.23 18.01 -4.75
C LEU A 202 -9.58 18.74 -4.76
N LYS A 203 -10.50 18.38 -3.87
CA LYS A 203 -11.77 19.10 -3.73
C LYS A 203 -11.59 20.55 -3.31
N LYS A 204 -10.63 20.85 -2.42
CA LYS A 204 -10.27 22.22 -2.07
C LYS A 204 -9.80 23.00 -3.30
N GLU A 205 -8.86 22.45 -4.07
CA GLU A 205 -8.35 23.06 -5.28
C GLU A 205 -9.47 23.27 -6.35
N GLU A 206 -10.40 22.34 -6.48
CA GLU A 206 -11.55 22.46 -7.40
C GLU A 206 -12.54 23.56 -6.99
N ASN A 207 -12.60 23.89 -5.70
CA ASN A 207 -13.45 24.97 -5.16
C ASN A 207 -12.70 26.31 -5.03
N ASP A 208 -11.54 26.46 -5.68
CA ASP A 208 -10.67 27.63 -5.59
C ASP A 208 -10.25 28.01 -4.15
N ASP A 209 -10.24 27.01 -3.22
CA ASP A 209 -9.74 27.15 -1.85
C ASP A 209 -8.24 26.81 -1.81
N PRO A 210 -7.34 27.79 -1.59
CA PRO A 210 -5.91 27.57 -1.68
C PRO A 210 -5.39 26.65 -0.57
N LEU A 211 -4.51 25.70 -0.95
CA LEU A 211 -3.87 24.83 0.01
C LEU A 211 -2.83 25.59 0.85
N SER A 212 -2.85 25.38 2.15
CA SER A 212 -1.79 25.85 3.06
C SER A 212 -0.45 25.16 2.74
N ASN A 213 0.68 25.76 3.16
CA ASN A 213 2.02 25.18 2.98
C ASN A 213 2.14 23.74 3.53
N LYS A 214 1.44 23.45 4.64
CA LYS A 214 1.38 22.11 5.23
C LYS A 214 0.62 21.15 4.33
N GLU A 215 -0.49 21.58 3.75
CA GLU A 215 -1.30 20.74 2.83
C GLU A 215 -0.58 20.47 1.52
N VAL A 216 0.13 21.45 0.96
CA VAL A 216 0.99 21.26 -0.22
C VAL A 216 2.07 20.21 0.05
N LYS A 217 2.74 20.28 1.21
CA LYS A 217 3.73 19.28 1.62
C LYS A 217 3.10 17.90 1.81
N ASN A 218 1.94 17.82 2.45
CA ASN A 218 1.22 16.57 2.66
C ASN A 218 0.76 15.96 1.34
N LYS A 219 0.23 16.75 0.41
CA LYS A 219 -0.16 16.31 -0.94
C LYS A 219 0.98 15.59 -1.63
N ARG A 220 2.18 16.22 -1.62
CA ARG A 220 3.39 15.61 -2.19
C ARG A 220 3.76 14.27 -1.51
N ILE A 221 3.66 14.19 -0.18
CA ILE A 221 3.93 12.96 0.56
C ILE A 221 2.94 11.86 0.16
N TYR A 222 1.65 12.17 0.07
CA TYR A 222 0.63 11.21 -0.33
C TYR A 222 0.83 10.72 -1.77
N GLU A 223 1.16 11.63 -2.71
CA GLU A 223 1.47 11.29 -4.10
C GLU A 223 2.67 10.33 -4.20
N VAL A 224 3.76 10.61 -3.49
CA VAL A 224 4.97 9.76 -3.48
C VAL A 224 4.66 8.38 -2.91
N ASN A 225 3.89 8.30 -1.82
CA ASN A 225 3.50 7.01 -1.24
C ASN A 225 2.55 6.23 -2.15
N MET A 226 1.63 6.90 -2.86
CA MET A 226 0.75 6.25 -3.86
C MET A 226 1.55 5.66 -5.02
N ILE A 227 2.56 6.38 -5.51
CA ILE A 227 3.48 5.87 -6.55
C ILE A 227 4.23 4.64 -6.02
N ALA A 228 4.78 4.71 -4.82
CA ALA A 228 5.49 3.60 -4.20
C ALA A 228 4.57 2.38 -4.03
N CYS A 229 3.36 2.55 -3.48
CA CYS A 229 2.38 1.46 -3.37
C CYS A 229 2.07 0.83 -4.74
N SER A 230 1.79 1.66 -5.75
CA SER A 230 1.49 1.16 -7.10
C SER A 230 2.66 0.38 -7.70
N THR A 231 3.89 0.85 -7.51
CA THR A 231 5.10 0.20 -8.01
C THR A 231 5.31 -1.15 -7.35
N TYR A 232 5.27 -1.21 -6.02
CA TYR A 232 5.50 -2.45 -5.29
C TYR A 232 4.37 -3.46 -5.46
N LEU A 233 3.12 -3.02 -5.57
CA LEU A 233 1.99 -3.89 -5.88
C LEU A 233 2.11 -4.50 -7.29
N ASN A 234 2.58 -3.72 -8.28
CA ASN A 234 2.85 -4.24 -9.62
C ASN A 234 3.99 -5.28 -9.60
N ASN A 235 5.04 -5.04 -8.83
CA ASN A 235 6.14 -5.99 -8.67
C ASN A 235 5.66 -7.28 -7.97
N LEU A 236 4.82 -7.18 -6.95
CA LEU A 236 4.21 -8.32 -6.27
C LEU A 236 3.36 -9.14 -7.25
N ASN A 237 2.52 -8.49 -8.05
CA ASN A 237 1.73 -9.13 -9.10
C ASN A 237 2.61 -9.85 -10.14
N ALA A 238 3.77 -9.27 -10.48
CA ALA A 238 4.71 -9.88 -11.43
C ALA A 238 5.37 -11.15 -10.86
N ILE A 239 5.70 -11.17 -9.56
CA ILE A 239 6.29 -12.34 -8.90
C ILE A 239 5.32 -13.53 -8.96
N ILE A 240 4.05 -13.33 -8.57
CA ILE A 240 3.05 -14.40 -8.50
C ILE A 240 2.47 -14.78 -9.86
N ALA A 241 2.75 -14.01 -10.92
CA ALA A 241 2.07 -14.17 -12.21
C ALA A 241 2.25 -15.57 -12.81
N LYS A 242 3.43 -16.18 -12.63
CA LYS A 242 3.73 -17.52 -13.16
C LYS A 242 2.98 -18.64 -12.42
N GLU A 243 2.71 -18.43 -11.15
CA GLU A 243 1.97 -19.38 -10.33
C GLU A 243 0.44 -19.20 -10.46
N SER A 244 -0.01 -17.98 -10.76
CA SER A 244 -1.43 -17.61 -10.87
C SER A 244 -1.99 -17.85 -12.28
N THR A 245 -1.86 -19.04 -12.82
CA THR A 245 -2.46 -19.44 -14.10
C THR A 245 -3.76 -20.20 -13.86
N CYS A 246 -4.65 -20.26 -14.85
CA CYS A 246 -5.86 -21.07 -14.75
C CYS A 246 -5.56 -22.56 -14.50
N GLU A 247 -4.46 -23.05 -15.07
CA GLU A 247 -3.98 -24.43 -14.90
C GLU A 247 -3.64 -24.76 -13.44
N ASN A 248 -3.14 -23.79 -12.68
CA ASN A 248 -2.82 -23.96 -11.26
C ASN A 248 -4.01 -23.63 -10.35
N LEU A 249 -4.76 -22.55 -10.68
CA LEU A 249 -5.84 -22.07 -9.83
C LEU A 249 -7.08 -22.97 -9.83
N ILE A 250 -7.48 -23.46 -11.01
CA ILE A 250 -8.70 -24.29 -11.12
C ILE A 250 -8.58 -25.59 -10.33
N PRO A 251 -7.50 -26.40 -10.48
CA PRO A 251 -7.35 -27.63 -9.68
C PRO A 251 -7.24 -27.34 -8.17
N LEU A 252 -6.52 -26.27 -7.79
CA LEU A 252 -6.37 -25.89 -6.39
C LEU A 252 -7.71 -25.54 -5.76
N TYR A 253 -8.49 -24.67 -6.39
CA TYR A 253 -9.80 -24.28 -5.86
C TYR A 253 -10.82 -25.40 -5.96
N ARG A 254 -10.78 -26.23 -7.00
CA ARG A 254 -11.66 -27.42 -7.11
C ARG A 254 -11.40 -28.40 -5.98
N LYS A 255 -10.15 -28.69 -5.65
CA LYS A 255 -9.76 -29.57 -4.52
C LYS A 255 -10.29 -29.05 -3.19
N ASN A 256 -10.29 -27.74 -3.01
CA ASN A 256 -10.61 -27.09 -1.74
C ASN A 256 -12.07 -26.62 -1.64
N PHE A 257 -12.86 -26.68 -2.72
CA PHE A 257 -14.20 -26.12 -2.78
C PHE A 257 -15.14 -26.69 -1.71
N ASP A 258 -15.25 -28.02 -1.58
CA ASP A 258 -16.12 -28.63 -0.58
C ASP A 258 -15.76 -28.31 0.86
N LYS A 259 -14.44 -28.13 1.14
CA LYS A 259 -13.92 -27.75 2.46
C LYS A 259 -14.29 -26.31 2.81
N PHE A 260 -14.27 -25.40 1.83
CA PHE A 260 -14.39 -23.96 2.06
C PHE A 260 -15.67 -23.32 1.48
N LYS A 261 -16.61 -24.08 0.90
CA LYS A 261 -17.85 -23.54 0.33
C LYS A 261 -18.76 -22.80 1.33
N SER A 262 -18.52 -22.96 2.64
CA SER A 262 -19.20 -22.20 3.69
C SER A 262 -18.37 -21.00 4.22
N ASN A 263 -17.24 -20.67 3.57
CA ASN A 263 -16.38 -19.56 3.94
C ASN A 263 -16.48 -18.45 2.89
N ALA A 264 -17.26 -17.40 3.20
CA ALA A 264 -17.50 -16.28 2.27
C ALA A 264 -16.20 -15.54 1.87
N VAL A 265 -15.22 -15.43 2.77
CA VAL A 265 -13.94 -14.76 2.47
C VAL A 265 -13.15 -15.57 1.45
N TRP A 266 -13.03 -16.88 1.65
CA TRP A 266 -12.35 -17.77 0.72
C TRP A 266 -13.03 -17.79 -0.66
N LEU A 267 -14.37 -17.92 -0.70
CA LEU A 267 -15.15 -17.90 -1.94
C LEU A 267 -14.94 -16.61 -2.72
N ASN A 268 -14.97 -15.47 -2.01
CA ASN A 268 -14.75 -14.16 -2.62
C ASN A 268 -13.32 -14.00 -3.17
N ARG A 269 -12.32 -14.46 -2.45
CA ARG A 269 -10.91 -14.43 -2.89
C ARG A 269 -10.71 -15.31 -4.12
N ALA A 270 -11.24 -16.55 -4.11
CA ALA A 270 -11.16 -17.48 -5.23
C ALA A 270 -11.84 -16.92 -6.49
N ALA A 271 -13.09 -16.43 -6.38
CA ALA A 271 -13.81 -15.81 -7.49
C ALA A 271 -13.09 -14.55 -8.03
N SER A 272 -12.60 -13.69 -7.13
CA SER A 272 -11.85 -12.50 -7.51
C SER A 272 -10.58 -12.83 -8.29
N ARG A 273 -9.86 -13.85 -7.89
CA ARG A 273 -8.66 -14.28 -8.57
C ARG A 273 -8.96 -14.88 -9.93
N MET A 274 -9.94 -15.77 -10.01
CA MET A 274 -10.37 -16.35 -11.27
C MET A 274 -10.83 -15.28 -12.27
N ASP A 275 -11.59 -14.25 -11.82
CA ASP A 275 -11.96 -13.11 -12.68
C ASP A 275 -10.73 -12.32 -13.13
N SER A 276 -9.80 -12.03 -12.22
CA SER A 276 -8.61 -11.23 -12.51
C SER A 276 -7.63 -11.89 -13.47
N LYS A 277 -7.68 -13.22 -13.57
CA LYS A 277 -6.82 -14.03 -14.43
C LYS A 277 -7.54 -14.57 -15.69
N ASP A 278 -8.73 -14.05 -15.99
CA ASP A 278 -9.58 -14.47 -17.09
C ASP A 278 -9.93 -15.98 -17.05
N CYS A 279 -9.94 -16.63 -15.86
CA CYS A 279 -10.35 -18.03 -15.66
C CYS A 279 -11.86 -18.18 -15.43
N SER A 280 -12.62 -17.14 -15.61
CA SER A 280 -14.07 -17.09 -15.32
C SER A 280 -14.95 -17.79 -16.37
N ASP A 281 -14.35 -18.50 -17.34
CA ASP A 281 -15.06 -19.37 -18.28
C ASP A 281 -15.25 -20.80 -17.74
N ASP A 282 -14.50 -21.18 -16.69
CA ASP A 282 -14.61 -22.49 -16.05
C ASP A 282 -15.88 -22.60 -15.20
N GLN A 283 -16.46 -23.79 -15.17
CA GLN A 283 -17.67 -24.10 -14.38
C GLN A 283 -17.46 -23.82 -12.88
N LEU A 284 -16.23 -24.01 -12.37
CA LEU A 284 -15.90 -23.72 -10.99
C LEU A 284 -16.18 -22.25 -10.62
N PHE A 285 -15.95 -21.31 -11.56
CA PHE A 285 -16.24 -19.91 -11.29
C PHE A 285 -17.74 -19.68 -11.04
N VAL A 286 -18.61 -20.37 -11.80
CA VAL A 286 -20.06 -20.30 -11.57
C VAL A 286 -20.40 -20.82 -10.18
N GLU A 287 -19.88 -21.99 -9.80
CA GLU A 287 -20.12 -22.62 -8.49
C GLU A 287 -19.64 -21.76 -7.32
N LEU A 288 -18.45 -21.15 -7.46
CA LEU A 288 -17.90 -20.20 -6.46
C LEU A 288 -18.80 -18.97 -6.28
N VAL A 289 -19.30 -18.41 -7.39
CA VAL A 289 -20.12 -17.21 -7.38
C VAL A 289 -21.51 -17.49 -6.80
N GLU A 290 -22.12 -18.59 -7.19
CA GLU A 290 -23.43 -19.02 -6.69
C GLU A 290 -23.37 -19.31 -5.19
N ALA A 291 -22.38 -20.08 -4.73
CA ALA A 291 -22.17 -20.37 -3.31
C ALA A 291 -21.89 -19.09 -2.51
N LEU A 292 -21.07 -18.17 -3.06
CA LEU A 292 -20.78 -16.88 -2.42
C LEU A 292 -22.05 -16.04 -2.27
N HIS A 293 -22.87 -15.94 -3.31
CA HIS A 293 -24.06 -15.10 -3.28
C HIS A 293 -25.14 -15.68 -2.37
N GLU A 294 -25.33 -17.02 -2.37
CA GLU A 294 -26.25 -17.71 -1.46
C GLU A 294 -25.84 -17.51 0.01
N LEU A 295 -24.54 -17.64 0.31
CA LEU A 295 -24.01 -17.53 1.67
C LEU A 295 -23.98 -16.08 2.17
N ASN A 296 -23.61 -15.14 1.31
CA ASN A 296 -23.40 -13.74 1.66
C ASN A 296 -23.64 -12.81 0.47
N PRO A 297 -24.92 -12.45 0.18
CA PRO A 297 -25.24 -11.45 -0.82
C PRO A 297 -24.45 -10.15 -0.54
N SER A 298 -23.60 -9.73 -1.46
CA SER A 298 -22.66 -8.64 -1.28
C SER A 298 -22.39 -7.91 -2.59
N ALA A 299 -21.78 -6.74 -2.50
CA ALA A 299 -21.35 -5.98 -3.68
C ALA A 299 -20.49 -6.83 -4.64
N ASN A 300 -19.59 -7.65 -4.12
CA ASN A 300 -18.75 -8.50 -4.94
C ASN A 300 -19.53 -9.66 -5.58
N SER A 301 -20.38 -10.36 -4.82
CA SER A 301 -21.17 -11.47 -5.36
C SER A 301 -22.14 -10.98 -6.44
N ALA A 302 -22.80 -9.85 -6.24
CA ALA A 302 -23.64 -9.22 -7.26
C ALA A 302 -22.82 -8.82 -8.51
N TYR A 303 -21.61 -8.25 -8.35
CA TYR A 303 -20.71 -7.95 -9.47
C TYR A 303 -20.39 -9.21 -10.30
N TYR A 304 -20.08 -10.34 -9.66
CA TYR A 304 -19.77 -11.59 -10.36
C TYR A 304 -20.99 -12.20 -11.05
N LEU A 305 -22.19 -12.11 -10.44
CA LEU A 305 -23.44 -12.50 -11.12
C LEU A 305 -23.70 -11.63 -12.36
N GLY A 306 -23.43 -10.33 -12.27
CA GLY A 306 -23.46 -9.44 -13.42
C GLY A 306 -22.51 -9.89 -14.53
N LEU A 307 -21.29 -10.29 -14.18
CA LEU A 307 -20.30 -10.80 -15.11
C LEU A 307 -20.75 -12.10 -15.79
N LEU A 308 -21.30 -13.05 -15.02
CA LEU A 308 -21.83 -14.32 -15.56
C LEU A 308 -22.98 -14.08 -16.55
N ASN A 309 -23.90 -13.17 -16.24
CA ASN A 309 -25.01 -12.85 -17.14
C ASN A 309 -24.56 -12.09 -18.41
N ASP A 310 -23.56 -11.19 -18.29
CA ASP A 310 -22.97 -10.51 -19.45
C ASP A 310 -22.31 -11.53 -20.42
N LYS A 311 -21.63 -12.55 -19.89
CA LYS A 311 -21.06 -13.64 -20.68
C LYS A 311 -22.12 -14.53 -21.35
N LYS A 312 -23.26 -14.75 -20.70
CA LYS A 312 -24.40 -15.45 -21.30
C LYS A 312 -25.14 -14.62 -22.36
N GLY A 313 -24.77 -13.35 -22.55
CA GLY A 313 -25.39 -12.39 -23.46
C GLY A 313 -26.66 -11.73 -22.89
N ASP A 314 -27.04 -12.03 -21.66
CA ASP A 314 -28.15 -11.36 -20.99
C ASP A 314 -27.69 -10.01 -20.38
N SER A 315 -27.51 -9.04 -21.27
CA SER A 315 -27.06 -7.69 -20.87
C SER A 315 -28.06 -6.96 -19.96
N LYS A 316 -29.33 -7.34 -19.96
CA LYS A 316 -30.36 -6.70 -19.09
C LYS A 316 -30.15 -7.14 -17.63
N THR A 317 -30.10 -8.44 -17.40
CA THR A 317 -29.85 -9.02 -16.06
C THR A 317 -28.46 -8.65 -15.56
N ALA A 318 -27.44 -8.64 -16.44
CA ALA A 318 -26.09 -8.18 -16.09
C ALA A 318 -26.07 -6.76 -15.53
N ILE A 319 -26.79 -5.81 -16.18
CA ILE A 319 -26.87 -4.42 -15.70
C ILE A 319 -27.63 -4.34 -14.35
N GLN A 320 -28.66 -5.15 -14.13
CA GLN A 320 -29.34 -5.21 -12.84
C GLN A 320 -28.40 -5.60 -11.71
N TYR A 321 -27.65 -6.68 -11.86
CA TYR A 321 -26.67 -7.11 -10.87
C TYR A 321 -25.50 -6.13 -10.71
N TYR A 322 -25.03 -5.47 -11.77
CA TYR A 322 -24.03 -4.42 -11.64
C TYR A 322 -24.55 -3.21 -10.84
N ASN A 323 -25.81 -2.82 -11.00
CA ASN A 323 -26.41 -1.74 -10.21
C ASN A 323 -26.59 -2.19 -8.76
N GLU A 324 -27.05 -3.41 -8.51
CA GLU A 324 -27.14 -3.99 -7.16
C GLU A 324 -25.78 -3.98 -6.46
N SER A 325 -24.73 -4.39 -7.15
CA SER A 325 -23.34 -4.31 -6.63
C SER A 325 -22.94 -2.90 -6.20
N ILE A 326 -23.31 -1.88 -6.98
CA ILE A 326 -23.02 -0.48 -6.68
C ILE A 326 -23.86 0.01 -5.48
N GLU A 327 -25.10 -0.43 -5.35
CA GLU A 327 -26.00 -0.06 -4.26
C GLU A 327 -25.57 -0.68 -2.93
N LEU A 328 -25.19 -1.96 -2.95
CA LEU A 328 -24.72 -2.69 -1.78
C LEU A 328 -23.36 -2.22 -1.26
N GLU A 329 -22.53 -1.60 -2.09
CA GLU A 329 -21.22 -1.09 -1.65
C GLU A 329 -21.37 0.22 -0.91
N THR A 330 -20.87 0.29 0.33
CA THR A 330 -20.91 1.49 1.17
C THR A 330 -19.63 2.31 1.14
N ASP A 331 -18.50 1.68 0.84
CA ASP A 331 -17.21 2.35 0.72
C ASP A 331 -17.09 3.02 -0.67
N ASN A 332 -16.90 4.33 -0.68
CA ASN A 332 -16.82 5.12 -1.90
C ASN A 332 -15.65 4.70 -2.81
N LEU A 333 -14.50 4.31 -2.26
CA LEU A 333 -13.35 3.89 -3.05
C LEU A 333 -13.59 2.51 -3.68
N LYS A 334 -14.18 1.59 -2.93
CA LYS A 334 -14.60 0.28 -3.46
C LYS A 334 -15.67 0.45 -4.51
N LYS A 335 -16.64 1.34 -4.29
CA LYS A 335 -17.68 1.70 -5.27
C LYS A 335 -17.07 2.23 -6.57
N ALA A 336 -16.12 3.16 -6.47
CA ALA A 336 -15.37 3.67 -7.63
C ALA A 336 -14.61 2.56 -8.37
N LYS A 337 -13.95 1.66 -7.62
CA LYS A 337 -13.22 0.52 -8.18
C LYS A 337 -14.15 -0.44 -8.94
N THR A 338 -15.32 -0.77 -8.37
CA THR A 338 -16.33 -1.63 -9.02
C THR A 338 -16.86 -0.98 -10.29
N LEU A 339 -17.24 0.30 -10.25
CA LEU A 339 -17.67 1.06 -11.42
C LEU A 339 -16.62 1.09 -12.53
N TYR A 340 -15.34 1.23 -12.17
CA TYR A 340 -14.24 1.18 -13.12
C TYR A 340 -14.07 -0.22 -13.73
N LYS A 341 -14.18 -1.30 -12.93
CA LYS A 341 -14.18 -2.68 -13.45
C LYS A 341 -15.30 -2.91 -14.46
N ILE A 342 -16.52 -2.47 -14.16
CA ILE A 342 -17.67 -2.56 -15.06
C ILE A 342 -17.39 -1.77 -16.35
N ALA A 343 -16.82 -0.57 -16.25
CA ALA A 343 -16.42 0.22 -17.43
C ALA A 343 -15.43 -0.53 -18.31
N LEU A 344 -14.46 -1.26 -17.75
CA LEU A 344 -13.51 -2.07 -18.50
C LEU A 344 -14.18 -3.25 -19.20
N LYS A 345 -15.19 -3.90 -18.58
CA LYS A 345 -15.95 -4.99 -19.24
C LYS A 345 -16.73 -4.45 -20.44
N PHE A 346 -17.42 -3.31 -20.32
CA PHE A 346 -18.08 -2.67 -21.46
C PHE A 346 -17.11 -2.21 -22.55
N LYS A 347 -15.88 -1.81 -22.20
CA LYS A 347 -14.84 -1.55 -23.21
C LYS A 347 -14.48 -2.81 -23.97
N LYS A 348 -14.26 -3.96 -23.28
CA LYS A 348 -13.94 -5.26 -23.90
C LYS A 348 -15.03 -5.67 -24.89
N SER A 349 -16.31 -5.45 -24.54
CA SER A 349 -17.49 -5.68 -25.39
C SER A 349 -17.74 -4.59 -26.44
N ARG A 350 -16.83 -3.62 -26.63
CA ARG A 350 -16.95 -2.49 -27.56
C ARG A 350 -18.16 -1.57 -27.32
N GLN A 351 -18.80 -1.64 -26.16
CA GLN A 351 -19.91 -0.76 -25.76
C GLN A 351 -19.35 0.55 -25.16
N TYR A 352 -18.68 1.35 -25.99
CA TYR A 352 -17.87 2.51 -25.55
C TYR A 352 -18.68 3.58 -24.82
N SER A 353 -19.95 3.81 -25.19
CA SER A 353 -20.82 4.78 -24.52
C SER A 353 -21.11 4.36 -23.07
N LYS A 354 -21.49 3.08 -22.86
CA LYS A 354 -21.70 2.53 -21.50
C LYS A 354 -20.41 2.56 -20.70
N SER A 355 -19.30 2.17 -21.31
CA SER A 355 -17.97 2.21 -20.68
C SER A 355 -17.64 3.61 -20.15
N ARG A 356 -17.83 4.67 -20.97
CA ARG A 356 -17.63 6.06 -20.53
C ARG A 356 -18.55 6.44 -19.39
N SER A 357 -19.84 6.08 -19.48
CA SER A 357 -20.82 6.39 -18.44
C SER A 357 -20.40 5.82 -17.08
N TYR A 358 -19.99 4.55 -17.04
CA TYR A 358 -19.54 3.91 -15.81
C TYR A 358 -18.18 4.48 -15.33
N ALA A 359 -17.28 4.84 -16.22
CA ALA A 359 -16.03 5.50 -15.84
C ALA A 359 -16.27 6.90 -15.21
N TYR A 360 -17.19 7.69 -15.76
CA TYR A 360 -17.58 8.97 -15.15
C TYR A 360 -18.31 8.78 -13.81
N LYS A 361 -19.12 7.73 -13.66
CA LYS A 361 -19.72 7.40 -12.35
C LYS A 361 -18.63 7.07 -11.33
N ALA A 362 -17.56 6.35 -11.71
CA ALA A 362 -16.44 6.06 -10.83
C ALA A 362 -15.74 7.34 -10.34
N LEU A 363 -15.56 8.33 -11.22
CA LEU A 363 -14.94 9.62 -10.89
C LEU A 363 -15.76 10.47 -9.91
N LYS A 364 -17.09 10.24 -9.80
CA LYS A 364 -17.91 10.92 -8.78
C LYS A 364 -17.54 10.47 -7.36
N PHE A 365 -17.10 9.23 -7.21
CA PHE A 365 -16.70 8.66 -5.92
C PHE A 365 -15.20 8.77 -5.64
N GLN A 366 -14.38 8.80 -6.70
CA GLN A 366 -12.92 8.94 -6.61
C GLN A 366 -12.40 9.92 -7.68
N PRO A 367 -12.41 11.24 -7.41
CA PRO A 367 -11.92 12.26 -8.35
C PRO A 367 -10.43 12.10 -8.73
N SER A 368 -9.63 11.51 -7.85
CA SER A 368 -8.19 11.23 -8.09
C SER A 368 -7.91 10.01 -8.97
N ALA A 369 -8.93 9.30 -9.48
CA ALA A 369 -8.74 8.07 -10.26
C ALA A 369 -8.23 8.37 -11.69
N GLY A 370 -6.95 8.66 -11.85
CA GLY A 370 -6.34 8.99 -13.16
C GLY A 370 -6.51 7.89 -14.21
N ARG A 371 -6.55 6.62 -13.80
CA ARG A 371 -6.84 5.50 -14.72
C ARG A 371 -8.23 5.58 -15.35
N ALA A 372 -9.22 6.10 -14.62
CA ALA A 372 -10.57 6.28 -15.16
C ALA A 372 -10.61 7.40 -16.22
N TYR A 373 -9.92 8.51 -15.99
CA TYR A 373 -9.75 9.56 -17.00
C TYR A 373 -9.00 9.05 -18.24
N LEU A 374 -7.93 8.26 -18.08
CA LEU A 374 -7.22 7.63 -19.21
C LEU A 374 -8.12 6.66 -19.98
N LEU A 375 -8.95 5.89 -19.28
CA LEU A 375 -9.94 5.04 -19.93
C LEU A 375 -10.89 5.87 -20.80
N ILE A 376 -11.44 6.96 -20.26
CA ILE A 376 -12.35 7.87 -20.99
C ILE A 376 -11.64 8.48 -22.20
N ALA A 377 -10.41 8.93 -22.04
CA ALA A 377 -9.59 9.45 -23.13
C ALA A 377 -9.44 8.42 -24.30
N ASN A 378 -9.09 7.19 -23.94
CA ASN A 378 -8.95 6.10 -24.92
C ASN A 378 -10.29 5.74 -25.59
N LEU A 379 -11.40 5.80 -24.85
CA LEU A 379 -12.73 5.53 -25.39
C LEU A 379 -13.21 6.61 -26.35
N TYR A 380 -12.89 7.89 -26.11
CA TYR A 380 -13.11 8.96 -27.09
C TYR A 380 -12.30 8.70 -28.36
N ALA A 381 -11.00 8.43 -28.22
CA ALA A 381 -10.15 8.14 -29.37
C ALA A 381 -10.63 6.92 -30.17
N ALA A 382 -11.06 5.85 -29.49
CA ALA A 382 -11.56 4.64 -30.14
C ALA A 382 -12.90 4.85 -30.88
N SER A 383 -13.70 5.85 -30.47
CA SER A 383 -14.98 6.18 -31.11
C SER A 383 -14.90 7.33 -32.14
N ALA A 384 -13.72 7.87 -32.37
CA ALA A 384 -13.55 9.04 -33.25
C ALA A 384 -14.16 8.86 -34.66
N ASN A 385 -13.97 7.69 -35.29
CA ASN A 385 -14.51 7.40 -36.60
C ASN A 385 -16.05 7.35 -36.64
N ASN A 386 -16.71 7.17 -35.51
CA ASN A 386 -18.16 7.10 -35.40
C ASN A 386 -18.76 8.46 -34.93
N CYS A 387 -17.94 9.51 -34.80
CA CYS A 387 -18.34 10.82 -34.33
C CYS A 387 -18.35 11.82 -35.51
N GLY A 388 -19.54 12.20 -35.96
CA GLY A 388 -19.71 13.14 -37.04
C GLY A 388 -19.54 12.55 -38.45
N ASN A 389 -19.80 13.39 -39.46
CA ASN A 389 -19.81 13.00 -40.87
C ASN A 389 -18.54 13.44 -41.63
N THR A 390 -17.87 14.50 -41.16
CA THR A 390 -16.68 15.07 -41.76
C THR A 390 -15.39 14.58 -41.09
N GLN A 391 -14.28 14.66 -41.81
CA GLN A 391 -12.94 14.37 -41.26
C GLN A 391 -12.61 15.31 -40.10
N PHE A 392 -13.05 16.56 -40.18
CA PHE A 392 -12.84 17.51 -39.09
C PHE A 392 -13.55 17.08 -37.82
N GLU A 393 -14.84 16.74 -37.91
CA GLU A 393 -15.64 16.28 -36.74
C GLU A 393 -15.06 15.02 -36.11
N LYS A 394 -14.65 14.05 -36.94
CA LYS A 394 -13.99 12.82 -36.46
C LYS A 394 -12.68 13.11 -35.71
N ARG A 395 -11.88 14.04 -36.24
CA ARG A 395 -10.61 14.42 -35.61
C ARG A 395 -10.80 15.34 -34.40
N ALA A 396 -11.87 16.15 -34.34
CA ALA A 396 -12.17 17.03 -33.21
C ALA A 396 -12.36 16.26 -31.90
N VAL A 397 -12.79 14.99 -31.96
CA VAL A 397 -12.93 14.12 -30.78
C VAL A 397 -11.59 13.92 -30.05
N TYR A 398 -10.46 14.02 -30.73
CA TYR A 398 -9.15 13.92 -30.11
C TYR A 398 -8.82 15.08 -29.16
N TRP A 399 -9.47 16.27 -29.29
CA TRP A 399 -9.37 17.34 -28.31
C TRP A 399 -9.96 16.91 -26.96
N LEU A 400 -11.13 16.22 -26.98
CA LEU A 400 -11.74 15.67 -25.78
C LEU A 400 -10.86 14.58 -25.17
N ALA A 401 -10.34 13.68 -25.99
CA ALA A 401 -9.43 12.63 -25.54
C ALA A 401 -8.16 13.21 -24.88
N ALA A 402 -7.56 14.24 -25.49
CA ALA A 402 -6.39 14.92 -24.91
C ALA A 402 -6.71 15.64 -23.58
N LYS A 403 -7.88 16.29 -23.50
CA LYS A 403 -8.35 16.95 -22.28
C LYS A 403 -8.45 15.97 -21.11
N GLU A 404 -9.08 14.83 -21.32
CA GLU A 404 -9.21 13.79 -20.28
C GLU A 404 -7.86 13.19 -19.89
N ALA A 405 -6.96 12.99 -20.86
CA ALA A 405 -5.61 12.52 -20.56
C ALA A 405 -4.80 13.54 -19.74
N ARG A 406 -4.94 14.86 -20.00
CA ARG A 406 -4.32 15.90 -19.15
C ARG A 406 -4.89 15.89 -17.74
N LYS A 407 -6.21 15.74 -17.59
CA LYS A 407 -6.84 15.64 -16.27
C LYS A 407 -6.30 14.43 -15.51
N ALA A 408 -6.11 13.27 -16.17
CA ALA A 408 -5.46 12.11 -15.57
C ALA A 408 -4.07 12.43 -15.02
N ALA A 409 -3.26 13.17 -15.79
CA ALA A 409 -1.90 13.54 -15.38
C ALA A 409 -1.88 14.52 -14.19
N SER A 410 -2.89 15.39 -14.07
CA SER A 410 -2.97 16.35 -12.96
C SER A 410 -3.42 15.73 -11.64
N VAL A 411 -4.31 14.75 -11.67
CA VAL A 411 -4.94 14.20 -10.45
C VAL A 411 -4.26 12.94 -9.90
N ASP A 412 -3.49 12.22 -10.71
CA ASP A 412 -2.90 10.94 -10.32
C ASP A 412 -1.42 10.85 -10.71
N ALA A 413 -0.56 10.99 -9.71
CA ALA A 413 0.88 10.94 -9.89
C ALA A 413 1.36 9.57 -10.42
N SER A 414 0.65 8.47 -10.13
CA SER A 414 1.02 7.11 -10.56
C SER A 414 0.92 6.91 -12.06
N VAL A 415 0.04 7.66 -12.74
CA VAL A 415 -0.15 7.60 -14.20
C VAL A 415 0.32 8.85 -14.92
N ARG A 416 0.84 9.86 -14.22
CA ARG A 416 1.20 11.20 -14.73
C ARG A 416 2.01 11.13 -16.04
N ARG A 417 3.08 10.34 -16.06
CA ARG A 417 3.96 10.22 -17.24
C ARG A 417 3.24 9.61 -18.43
N THR A 418 2.49 8.54 -18.23
CA THR A 418 1.72 7.86 -19.26
C THR A 418 0.61 8.78 -19.79
N ALA A 419 -0.11 9.43 -18.89
CA ALA A 419 -1.20 10.34 -19.21
C ALA A 419 -0.73 11.56 -20.01
N ALA A 420 0.39 12.18 -19.64
CA ALA A 420 0.98 13.29 -20.38
C ALA A 420 1.37 12.90 -21.82
N ARG A 421 2.02 11.73 -21.99
CA ARG A 421 2.36 11.21 -23.32
C ARG A 421 1.11 10.93 -24.16
N THR A 422 0.09 10.36 -23.57
CA THR A 422 -1.19 10.07 -24.22
C THR A 422 -1.87 11.37 -24.67
N ALA A 423 -1.86 12.42 -23.85
CA ALA A 423 -2.40 13.71 -24.19
C ALA A 423 -1.72 14.31 -25.42
N VAL A 424 -0.38 14.35 -25.46
CA VAL A 424 0.41 14.85 -26.59
C VAL A 424 0.11 14.03 -27.87
N SER A 425 0.02 12.70 -27.75
CA SER A 425 -0.32 11.83 -28.88
C SER A 425 -1.69 12.16 -29.48
N TYR A 426 -2.69 12.44 -28.64
CA TYR A 426 -4.02 12.79 -29.11
C TYR A 426 -4.12 14.21 -29.65
N GLU A 427 -3.37 15.15 -29.11
CA GLU A 427 -3.25 16.51 -29.67
C GLU A 427 -2.71 16.51 -31.10
N GLY A 428 -1.69 15.69 -31.35
CA GLY A 428 -1.14 15.53 -32.71
C GLY A 428 -2.11 14.93 -33.72
N ARG A 429 -3.18 14.27 -33.28
CA ARG A 429 -4.25 13.72 -34.12
C ARG A 429 -5.45 14.66 -34.28
N ALA A 430 -5.60 15.62 -33.38
CA ALA A 430 -6.67 16.62 -33.45
C ALA A 430 -6.48 17.55 -34.70
N PRO A 431 -7.52 18.25 -35.15
CA PRO A 431 -7.34 19.29 -36.16
C PRO A 431 -6.40 20.38 -35.66
N SER A 432 -5.66 21.04 -36.54
CA SER A 432 -4.96 22.29 -36.19
C SER A 432 -6.00 23.34 -35.77
N LYS A 433 -5.64 24.12 -34.74
CA LYS A 433 -6.46 25.26 -34.30
C LYS A 433 -6.47 26.35 -35.33
#